data_76886d09767dffa372cd35bb25944665
#
_entry.id   76886d09767dffa372cd35bb25944665
#
_cell.length_a   1.000
_cell.length_b   1.000
_cell.length_c   1.000
_cell.angle_alpha   90.00
_cell.angle_beta   90.00
_cell.angle_gamma   90.00
#
_symmetry.space_group_name_H-M   'P 1'
#
loop_
_entity.id
_entity.type
_entity.pdbx_description
1 polymer ?
#
loop_
_entity_poly.entity_id
_entity_poly.type
_entity_poly.pdbx_seq_one_letter_code
_entity_poly.pdbx_strand_id
1 'polypeptide(L)'
;MEKNCKNTLLKTLVLLTGLSLFAGLSVSCSLRAEQKSLTSQFEMVDILIADNQFTDTVKELKKIEKQVYDSWSYIGVYKRYAKIGEDAKAEKIIKKALKKNSKNPELVAIYSAYLLRHDKIEEAKKLSEQLHGTKYGSLYSEAVIKSARNNSTDTTGEYFRDPKYYSIYLDAYRGSKNPIWIRNCALFNLKEGLFENAASLLPVSFADADDAYFWSLVLYDAGKYYEAIDAIEISRSFLDGYPDTANRRLFKVSQVKQIALESDAYMAVSEMEASEAKRQDLITRLDLLEKLSPEDENLLSIIVVNSAIYARNQYLDDSCADLLFYAVNRWPDNVAALILYADFAYNSNLEREESLEIRNLRDNGISSVSMEKYDNRRKIPLSDALYRLDNALARTKDPYLSIARLDLKYKMDNSFTVKNKTADLWLEMEKNYTEEEKYQNLLVQYVLSFLLKTNQKEDARTLFEKSVSTAYKFDPKDDFWMQVEKSLSVMDVRTAEFAAWFATDQKKYDEALRLYEYCVYESGGVLFQGIVSPAVSTVSCMNLADIYYSTGKKDKALELYGKAAGRELRNYTRSEIFYRIASIYTATGDKKNALRSAEYAVLLYPDNARAALLKEKLSH
;
A
#
# COMPACT_ATOMS: atom_id res chain seq x y z
N MET A 1 25.98 -47.92 -6.76
CA MET A 1 26.15 -48.43 -5.39
C MET A 1 24.86 -48.47 -4.57
N GLU A 2 23.71 -48.23 -5.17
CA GLU A 2 22.38 -48.18 -4.45
C GLU A 2 21.53 -49.43 -4.58
N LYS A 3 21.92 -50.42 -5.36
CA LYS A 3 21.13 -51.65 -5.55
C LYS A 3 21.43 -52.79 -4.55
N ASN A 4 22.47 -52.69 -3.74
CA ASN A 4 22.85 -53.75 -2.82
C ASN A 4 22.39 -53.56 -1.35
N CYS A 5 21.89 -52.37 -0.99
CA CYS A 5 21.45 -52.13 0.39
C CYS A 5 19.99 -52.57 0.67
N LYS A 6 19.15 -52.67 -0.38
CA LYS A 6 17.75 -53.12 -0.23
C LYS A 6 17.58 -54.64 -0.08
N ASN A 7 18.55 -55.43 -0.48
CA ASN A 7 18.46 -56.90 -0.38
C ASN A 7 18.94 -57.47 0.96
N THR A 8 19.71 -56.72 1.72
CA THR A 8 20.25 -57.21 3.00
C THR A 8 19.27 -56.96 4.17
N LEU A 9 18.50 -55.87 4.09
CA LEU A 9 17.47 -55.57 5.10
C LEU A 9 16.23 -56.50 5.03
N LEU A 10 15.96 -57.04 3.84
CA LEU A 10 14.84 -57.98 3.64
C LEU A 10 15.12 -59.39 4.17
N LYS A 11 16.41 -59.79 4.31
CA LYS A 11 16.82 -61.12 4.79
C LYS A 11 16.97 -61.22 6.31
N THR A 12 17.18 -60.10 7.02
CA THR A 12 17.35 -60.10 8.49
C THR A 12 16.04 -60.00 9.27
N LEU A 13 14.94 -59.56 8.64
CA LEU A 13 13.61 -59.47 9.29
C LEU A 13 12.82 -60.77 9.24
N VAL A 14 13.26 -61.79 8.49
CA VAL A 14 12.54 -63.04 8.30
C VAL A 14 12.96 -64.12 9.32
N LEU A 15 13.97 -63.88 10.13
CA LEU A 15 14.52 -64.91 11.03
C LEU A 15 14.17 -64.76 12.53
N LEU A 16 13.39 -63.75 12.92
CA LEU A 16 13.07 -63.47 14.34
C LEU A 16 11.61 -63.56 14.76
N THR A 17 10.69 -63.95 13.88
CA THR A 17 9.26 -64.11 14.24
C THR A 17 8.59 -65.30 13.57
N GLY A 18 9.19 -66.43 13.69
CA GLY A 18 8.59 -67.65 13.17
C GLY A 18 7.66 -68.28 14.21
N LEU A 19 6.38 -67.89 14.28
CA LEU A 19 5.20 -68.69 14.68
C LEU A 19 3.90 -67.88 14.76
N SER A 20 3.96 -66.57 14.83
CA SER A 20 2.74 -65.73 14.76
C SER A 20 2.46 -65.19 13.35
N LEU A 21 3.34 -65.47 12.40
CA LEU A 21 3.32 -64.92 11.04
C LEU A 21 2.45 -65.70 10.05
N PHE A 22 2.09 -66.97 10.35
CA PHE A 22 1.29 -67.75 9.37
C PHE A 22 -0.18 -67.36 9.32
N ALA A 23 -0.78 -66.89 10.41
CA ALA A 23 -2.16 -66.36 10.40
C ALA A 23 -2.24 -64.95 9.84
N GLY A 24 -1.19 -64.11 10.05
CA GLY A 24 -1.12 -62.76 9.50
C GLY A 24 -0.79 -62.70 8.00
N LEU A 25 0.01 -63.65 7.49
CA LEU A 25 0.38 -63.73 6.09
C LEU A 25 -0.75 -64.23 5.20
N SER A 26 -1.60 -65.16 5.66
CA SER A 26 -2.76 -65.60 4.89
C SER A 26 -3.82 -64.49 4.77
N VAL A 27 -4.04 -63.69 5.79
CA VAL A 27 -4.96 -62.54 5.78
C VAL A 27 -4.38 -61.41 4.90
N SER A 28 -3.08 -61.14 4.97
CA SER A 28 -2.47 -60.10 4.14
C SER A 28 -2.36 -60.51 2.67
N CYS A 29 -2.18 -61.78 2.34
CA CYS A 29 -2.20 -62.28 0.98
C CYS A 29 -3.62 -62.28 0.37
N SER A 30 -4.65 -62.63 1.16
CA SER A 30 -6.04 -62.55 0.72
C SER A 30 -6.48 -61.10 0.49
N LEU A 31 -6.14 -60.19 1.40
CA LEU A 31 -6.40 -58.76 1.27
C LEU A 31 -5.69 -58.13 0.04
N ARG A 32 -4.43 -58.51 -0.24
CA ARG A 32 -3.71 -58.11 -1.45
C ARG A 32 -4.31 -58.66 -2.72
N ALA A 33 -4.78 -59.89 -2.74
CA ALA A 33 -5.44 -60.51 -3.87
C ALA A 33 -6.82 -59.87 -4.15
N GLU A 34 -7.60 -59.58 -3.10
CA GLU A 34 -8.87 -58.83 -3.20
C GLU A 34 -8.66 -57.41 -3.68
N GLN A 35 -7.64 -56.71 -3.15
CA GLN A 35 -7.30 -55.36 -3.58
C GLN A 35 -6.85 -55.31 -5.05
N LYS A 36 -6.08 -56.31 -5.52
CA LYS A 36 -5.66 -56.42 -6.90
C LYS A 36 -6.87 -56.73 -7.83
N SER A 37 -7.80 -57.52 -7.39
CA SER A 37 -9.06 -57.80 -8.09
C SER A 37 -9.94 -56.56 -8.22
N LEU A 38 -10.07 -55.75 -7.15
CA LEU A 38 -10.83 -54.49 -7.17
C LEU A 38 -10.16 -53.43 -8.06
N THR A 39 -8.82 -53.37 -8.08
CA THR A 39 -8.09 -52.45 -8.99
C THR A 39 -8.44 -52.72 -10.44
N SER A 40 -8.40 -53.98 -10.87
CA SER A 40 -8.75 -54.35 -12.24
C SER A 40 -10.23 -54.07 -12.56
N GLN A 41 -11.12 -54.26 -11.61
CA GLN A 41 -12.53 -53.89 -11.78
C GLN A 41 -12.70 -52.36 -11.90
N PHE A 42 -11.95 -51.56 -11.14
CA PHE A 42 -11.94 -50.13 -11.25
C PHE A 42 -11.39 -49.64 -12.58
N GLU A 43 -10.33 -50.28 -13.11
CA GLU A 43 -9.78 -49.99 -14.45
C GLU A 43 -10.83 -50.24 -15.55
N MET A 44 -11.57 -51.36 -15.47
CA MET A 44 -12.68 -51.64 -16.37
C MET A 44 -13.76 -50.54 -16.31
N VAL A 45 -14.13 -50.13 -15.10
CA VAL A 45 -15.11 -49.04 -14.94
C VAL A 45 -14.59 -47.72 -15.50
N ASP A 46 -13.30 -47.44 -15.35
CA ASP A 46 -12.70 -46.23 -15.92
C ASP A 46 -12.71 -46.22 -17.46
N ILE A 47 -12.53 -47.38 -18.08
CA ILE A 47 -12.71 -47.56 -19.53
C ILE A 47 -14.15 -47.28 -19.93
N LEU A 48 -15.14 -47.88 -19.26
CA LEU A 48 -16.56 -47.63 -19.54
C LEU A 48 -16.95 -46.15 -19.38
N ILE A 49 -16.35 -45.45 -18.43
CA ILE A 49 -16.54 -44.01 -18.24
C ILE A 49 -15.92 -43.23 -19.42
N ALA A 50 -14.72 -43.59 -19.86
CA ALA A 50 -14.05 -42.98 -21.00
C ALA A 50 -14.84 -43.15 -22.30
N ASP A 51 -15.48 -44.30 -22.46
CA ASP A 51 -16.33 -44.62 -23.59
C ASP A 51 -17.77 -44.10 -23.47
N ASN A 52 -18.07 -43.28 -22.44
CA ASN A 52 -19.40 -42.74 -22.12
C ASN A 52 -20.52 -43.80 -21.95
N GLN A 53 -20.15 -45.03 -21.57
CA GLN A 53 -21.08 -46.13 -21.31
C GLN A 53 -21.63 -46.07 -19.88
N PHE A 54 -22.34 -44.99 -19.52
CA PHE A 54 -22.73 -44.70 -18.14
C PHE A 54 -23.70 -45.73 -17.54
N THR A 55 -24.59 -46.32 -18.36
CA THR A 55 -25.51 -47.34 -17.88
C THR A 55 -24.76 -48.60 -17.43
N ASP A 56 -23.77 -49.05 -18.18
CA ASP A 56 -22.98 -50.23 -17.84
C ASP A 56 -21.99 -49.93 -16.73
N THR A 57 -21.44 -48.70 -16.70
CA THR A 57 -20.66 -48.16 -15.58
C THR A 57 -21.43 -48.34 -14.25
N VAL A 58 -22.69 -47.89 -14.20
CA VAL A 58 -23.53 -48.02 -12.99
C VAL A 58 -23.79 -49.48 -12.63
N LYS A 59 -23.97 -50.36 -13.61
CA LYS A 59 -24.16 -51.84 -13.34
C LYS A 59 -22.89 -52.42 -12.72
N GLU A 60 -21.72 -52.12 -13.24
CA GLU A 60 -20.44 -52.62 -12.72
C GLU A 60 -20.13 -52.04 -11.34
N LEU A 61 -20.34 -50.73 -11.12
CA LEU A 61 -20.17 -50.11 -9.81
C LEU A 61 -21.07 -50.76 -8.74
N LYS A 62 -22.33 -51.13 -9.07
CA LYS A 62 -23.21 -51.87 -8.17
C LYS A 62 -22.69 -53.26 -7.77
N LYS A 63 -21.94 -53.92 -8.68
CA LYS A 63 -21.27 -55.18 -8.33
C LYS A 63 -20.12 -54.96 -7.37
N ILE A 64 -19.30 -53.92 -7.65
CA ILE A 64 -18.18 -53.53 -6.79
C ILE A 64 -18.64 -53.08 -5.42
N GLU A 65 -19.78 -52.36 -5.28
CA GLU A 65 -20.37 -51.97 -3.98
C GLU A 65 -20.57 -53.09 -2.98
N LYS A 66 -20.76 -54.34 -3.48
CA LYS A 66 -20.93 -55.53 -2.63
C LYS A 66 -19.60 -56.03 -2.08
N GLN A 67 -18.48 -55.60 -2.68
CA GLN A 67 -17.13 -56.09 -2.37
C GLN A 67 -16.30 -55.07 -1.60
N VAL A 68 -16.79 -53.82 -1.45
CA VAL A 68 -16.05 -52.77 -0.78
C VAL A 68 -16.02 -52.98 0.75
N TYR A 69 -14.84 -52.89 1.34
CA TYR A 69 -14.61 -53.18 2.75
C TYR A 69 -13.78 -52.14 3.50
N ASP A 70 -12.89 -51.42 2.82
CA ASP A 70 -11.99 -50.44 3.37
C ASP A 70 -12.21 -49.03 2.80
N SER A 71 -11.56 -48.05 3.39
CA SER A 71 -11.69 -46.64 2.96
C SER A 71 -11.30 -46.44 1.52
N TRP A 72 -10.22 -47.07 1.05
CA TRP A 72 -9.74 -46.96 -0.32
C TRP A 72 -10.79 -47.42 -1.34
N SER A 73 -11.39 -48.58 -1.13
CA SER A 73 -12.40 -49.14 -2.02
C SER A 73 -13.70 -48.30 -2.04
N TYR A 74 -14.14 -47.80 -0.87
CA TYR A 74 -15.27 -46.87 -0.81
C TYR A 74 -15.00 -45.58 -1.55
N ILE A 75 -13.81 -44.97 -1.40
CA ILE A 75 -13.39 -43.77 -2.11
C ILE A 75 -13.34 -44.04 -3.62
N GLY A 76 -12.85 -45.19 -4.04
CA GLY A 76 -12.79 -45.61 -5.42
C GLY A 76 -14.17 -45.62 -6.10
N VAL A 77 -15.18 -46.20 -5.43
CA VAL A 77 -16.57 -46.21 -5.89
C VAL A 77 -17.17 -44.79 -5.90
N TYR A 78 -16.96 -44.03 -4.81
CA TYR A 78 -17.44 -42.67 -4.68
C TYR A 78 -16.96 -41.78 -5.86
N LYS A 79 -15.65 -41.76 -6.13
CA LYS A 79 -15.07 -40.95 -7.20
C LYS A 79 -15.67 -41.23 -8.56
N ARG A 80 -16.00 -42.50 -8.85
CA ARG A 80 -16.56 -42.92 -10.15
C ARG A 80 -18.03 -42.56 -10.26
N TYR A 81 -18.83 -42.72 -9.20
CA TYR A 81 -20.20 -42.21 -9.20
C TYR A 81 -20.25 -40.70 -9.35
N ALA A 82 -19.40 -39.96 -8.61
CA ALA A 82 -19.32 -38.51 -8.74
C ALA A 82 -18.89 -38.06 -10.15
N LYS A 83 -17.97 -38.81 -10.80
CA LYS A 83 -17.48 -38.50 -12.14
C LYS A 83 -18.57 -38.62 -13.23
N ILE A 84 -19.53 -39.53 -13.04
CA ILE A 84 -20.66 -39.73 -13.98
C ILE A 84 -21.93 -38.97 -13.56
N GLY A 85 -21.84 -38.07 -12.57
CA GLY A 85 -22.97 -37.26 -12.11
C GLY A 85 -24.02 -38.00 -11.25
N GLU A 86 -23.73 -39.22 -10.78
CA GLU A 86 -24.61 -40.01 -9.91
C GLU A 86 -24.49 -39.64 -8.43
N ASP A 87 -24.73 -38.35 -8.15
CA ASP A 87 -24.47 -37.72 -6.82
C ASP A 87 -25.18 -38.40 -5.68
N ALA A 88 -26.44 -38.84 -5.84
CA ALA A 88 -27.17 -39.52 -4.80
C ALA A 88 -26.54 -40.88 -4.43
N LYS A 89 -25.99 -41.59 -5.43
CA LYS A 89 -25.28 -42.87 -5.19
C LYS A 89 -23.92 -42.64 -4.55
N ALA A 90 -23.20 -41.59 -5.02
CA ALA A 90 -21.94 -41.16 -4.42
C ALA A 90 -22.13 -40.80 -2.92
N GLU A 91 -23.14 -39.98 -2.60
CA GLU A 91 -23.47 -39.64 -1.21
C GLU A 91 -23.77 -40.88 -0.36
N LYS A 92 -24.58 -41.80 -0.89
CA LYS A 92 -24.93 -43.04 -0.16
C LYS A 92 -23.69 -43.87 0.18
N ILE A 93 -22.76 -44.01 -0.75
CA ILE A 93 -21.52 -44.76 -0.57
C ILE A 93 -20.61 -44.13 0.47
N ILE A 94 -20.39 -42.82 0.42
CA ILE A 94 -19.50 -42.15 1.38
C ILE A 94 -20.11 -42.14 2.78
N LYS A 95 -21.43 -41.96 2.91
CA LYS A 95 -22.15 -42.11 4.19
C LYS A 95 -22.01 -43.51 4.78
N LYS A 96 -22.07 -44.57 3.95
CA LYS A 96 -21.86 -45.95 4.38
C LYS A 96 -20.44 -46.19 4.90
N ALA A 97 -19.44 -45.60 4.20
CA ALA A 97 -18.04 -45.66 4.61
C ALA A 97 -17.81 -44.95 5.96
N LEU A 98 -18.37 -43.75 6.15
CA LEU A 98 -18.28 -43.00 7.41
C LEU A 98 -18.96 -43.68 8.58
N LYS A 99 -20.08 -44.40 8.37
CA LYS A 99 -20.70 -45.22 9.44
C LYS A 99 -19.76 -46.32 9.94
N LYS A 100 -18.91 -46.87 9.06
CA LYS A 100 -17.91 -47.88 9.45
C LYS A 100 -16.66 -47.29 10.09
N ASN A 101 -16.24 -46.13 9.61
CA ASN A 101 -15.02 -45.46 10.06
C ASN A 101 -15.21 -43.93 10.10
N SER A 102 -15.89 -43.46 11.15
CA SER A 102 -16.29 -42.07 11.33
C SER A 102 -15.12 -41.08 11.56
N LYS A 103 -13.95 -41.60 11.98
CA LYS A 103 -12.76 -40.79 12.28
C LYS A 103 -11.72 -40.81 11.18
N ASN A 104 -11.97 -41.47 10.04
CA ASN A 104 -11.02 -41.46 8.94
C ASN A 104 -11.00 -40.07 8.28
N PRO A 105 -9.87 -39.35 8.35
CA PRO A 105 -9.83 -37.93 7.89
C PRO A 105 -10.05 -37.80 6.39
N GLU A 106 -9.69 -38.76 5.57
CA GLU A 106 -9.91 -38.74 4.13
C GLU A 106 -11.40 -38.90 3.76
N LEU A 107 -12.10 -39.80 4.41
CA LEU A 107 -13.55 -39.99 4.22
C LEU A 107 -14.33 -38.74 4.67
N VAL A 108 -13.93 -38.17 5.81
CA VAL A 108 -14.50 -36.93 6.32
C VAL A 108 -14.27 -35.80 5.36
N ALA A 109 -13.05 -35.66 4.84
CA ALA A 109 -12.69 -34.61 3.87
C ALA A 109 -13.53 -34.73 2.58
N ILE A 110 -13.64 -35.92 2.03
CA ILE A 110 -14.43 -36.17 0.83
C ILE A 110 -15.90 -35.80 1.03
N TYR A 111 -16.49 -36.23 2.16
CA TYR A 111 -17.90 -35.95 2.41
C TYR A 111 -18.13 -34.47 2.78
N SER A 112 -17.23 -33.84 3.50
CA SER A 112 -17.28 -32.38 3.75
C SER A 112 -17.21 -31.58 2.46
N ALA A 113 -16.30 -31.94 1.52
CA ALA A 113 -16.22 -31.31 0.20
C ALA A 113 -17.49 -31.52 -0.63
N TYR A 114 -18.11 -32.71 -0.53
CA TYR A 114 -19.42 -32.98 -1.16
C TYR A 114 -20.50 -32.04 -0.60
N LEU A 115 -20.61 -31.95 0.73
CA LEU A 115 -21.59 -31.10 1.39
C LEU A 115 -21.42 -29.63 1.04
N LEU A 116 -20.18 -29.12 0.97
CA LEU A 116 -19.87 -27.74 0.58
C LEU A 116 -20.28 -27.43 -0.88
N ARG A 117 -20.14 -28.40 -1.79
CA ARG A 117 -20.59 -28.26 -3.19
C ARG A 117 -22.10 -28.23 -3.35
N HIS A 118 -22.81 -28.85 -2.42
CA HIS A 118 -24.28 -28.93 -2.41
C HIS A 118 -24.93 -27.94 -1.43
N ASP A 119 -24.20 -26.88 -1.06
CA ASP A 119 -24.65 -25.82 -0.14
C ASP A 119 -25.19 -26.29 1.24
N LYS A 120 -24.82 -27.52 1.66
CA LYS A 120 -25.12 -28.05 3.00
C LYS A 120 -24.08 -27.57 4.01
N ILE A 121 -23.97 -26.26 4.17
CA ILE A 121 -22.83 -25.60 4.82
C ILE A 121 -22.73 -25.95 6.31
N GLU A 122 -23.84 -25.93 7.05
CA GLU A 122 -23.83 -26.24 8.48
C GLU A 122 -23.49 -27.70 8.77
N GLU A 123 -23.97 -28.64 7.91
CA GLU A 123 -23.59 -30.05 8.01
C GLU A 123 -22.09 -30.23 7.71
N ALA A 124 -21.59 -29.54 6.67
CA ALA A 124 -20.17 -29.54 6.31
C ALA A 124 -19.31 -29.02 7.46
N LYS A 125 -19.68 -27.88 8.07
CA LYS A 125 -18.98 -27.27 9.20
C LYS A 125 -18.88 -28.23 10.39
N LYS A 126 -19.99 -28.80 10.80
CA LYS A 126 -20.02 -29.77 11.91
C LYS A 126 -19.18 -31.03 11.63
N LEU A 127 -19.26 -31.54 10.39
CA LEU A 127 -18.51 -32.73 10.01
C LEU A 127 -17.01 -32.48 9.93
N SER A 128 -16.62 -31.32 9.31
CA SER A 128 -15.22 -30.97 9.05
C SER A 128 -14.48 -30.46 10.28
N GLU A 129 -15.14 -30.18 11.40
CA GLU A 129 -14.50 -29.72 12.65
C GLU A 129 -13.35 -30.65 13.09
N GLN A 130 -13.53 -31.96 12.93
CA GLN A 130 -12.48 -32.96 13.25
C GLN A 130 -11.28 -32.94 12.29
N LEU A 131 -11.33 -32.14 11.19
CA LEU A 131 -10.23 -31.96 10.27
C LEU A 131 -9.33 -30.80 10.67
N HIS A 132 -9.71 -30.01 11.67
CA HIS A 132 -8.91 -28.90 12.17
C HIS A 132 -7.50 -29.38 12.56
N GLY A 133 -6.47 -28.66 12.13
CA GLY A 133 -5.07 -29.04 12.36
C GLY A 133 -4.54 -30.19 11.49
N THR A 134 -5.36 -30.79 10.62
CA THR A 134 -4.92 -31.82 9.66
C THR A 134 -4.59 -31.22 8.29
N LYS A 135 -4.01 -32.02 7.39
CA LYS A 135 -3.80 -31.63 5.98
C LYS A 135 -5.09 -31.28 5.23
N TYR A 136 -6.25 -31.61 5.77
CA TYR A 136 -7.58 -31.30 5.23
C TYR A 136 -8.26 -30.12 5.94
N GLY A 137 -7.54 -29.40 6.81
CA GLY A 137 -8.07 -28.31 7.62
C GLY A 137 -8.72 -27.17 6.82
N SER A 138 -8.30 -27.00 5.54
CA SER A 138 -8.90 -26.04 4.62
C SER A 138 -10.41 -26.22 4.41
N LEU A 139 -10.91 -27.46 4.46
CA LEU A 139 -12.34 -27.75 4.32
C LEU A 139 -13.15 -27.26 5.53
N TYR A 140 -12.59 -27.38 6.73
CA TYR A 140 -13.20 -26.80 7.93
C TYR A 140 -13.24 -25.28 7.84
N SER A 141 -12.12 -24.67 7.46
CA SER A 141 -12.03 -23.23 7.32
C SER A 141 -13.00 -22.70 6.27
N GLU A 142 -13.12 -23.36 5.13
CA GLU A 142 -14.09 -23.02 4.09
C GLU A 142 -15.53 -23.11 4.60
N ALA A 143 -15.86 -24.18 5.33
CA ALA A 143 -17.17 -24.35 5.91
C ALA A 143 -17.51 -23.26 6.95
N VAL A 144 -16.54 -22.92 7.82
CA VAL A 144 -16.70 -21.84 8.81
C VAL A 144 -16.94 -20.49 8.14
N ILE A 145 -16.15 -20.17 7.12
CA ILE A 145 -16.25 -18.91 6.40
C ILE A 145 -17.59 -18.81 5.64
N LYS A 146 -17.98 -19.86 4.92
CA LYS A 146 -19.29 -19.89 4.23
C LYS A 146 -20.46 -19.78 5.20
N SER A 147 -20.38 -20.46 6.36
CA SER A 147 -21.37 -20.35 7.43
C SER A 147 -21.46 -18.92 7.98
N ALA A 148 -20.31 -18.29 8.25
CA ALA A 148 -20.26 -16.90 8.72
C ALA A 148 -20.87 -15.94 7.68
N ARG A 149 -20.54 -16.13 6.39
CA ARG A 149 -21.09 -15.33 5.29
C ARG A 149 -22.61 -15.44 5.22
N ASN A 150 -23.16 -16.64 5.30
CA ASN A 150 -24.60 -16.87 5.20
C ASN A 150 -25.37 -16.29 6.39
N ASN A 151 -24.73 -16.18 7.55
CA ASN A 151 -25.33 -15.68 8.78
C ASN A 151 -25.03 -14.20 9.04
N SER A 152 -24.22 -13.56 8.18
CA SER A 152 -23.83 -12.14 8.33
C SER A 152 -24.80 -11.23 7.59
N THR A 153 -25.20 -10.14 8.24
CA THR A 153 -25.87 -8.99 7.63
C THR A 153 -24.88 -7.99 7.04
N ASP A 154 -23.59 -8.21 7.28
CA ASP A 154 -22.51 -7.35 6.80
C ASP A 154 -22.21 -7.61 5.32
N THR A 155 -22.53 -6.61 4.48
CA THR A 155 -22.26 -6.63 3.03
C THR A 155 -20.83 -6.23 2.67
N THR A 156 -20.07 -5.67 3.62
CA THR A 156 -18.69 -5.20 3.40
C THR A 156 -17.66 -6.33 3.45
N GLY A 157 -18.03 -7.49 4.00
CA GLY A 157 -17.14 -8.64 4.18
C GLY A 157 -16.17 -8.50 5.37
N GLU A 158 -16.37 -7.53 6.24
CA GLU A 158 -15.51 -7.30 7.40
C GLU A 158 -15.54 -8.45 8.43
N TYR A 159 -16.60 -9.26 8.44
CA TYR A 159 -16.67 -10.44 9.31
C TYR A 159 -15.49 -11.41 9.12
N PHE A 160 -14.83 -11.42 7.97
CA PHE A 160 -13.61 -12.20 7.75
C PHE A 160 -12.42 -11.72 8.56
N ARG A 161 -12.44 -10.48 9.02
CA ARG A 161 -11.37 -9.84 9.79
C ARG A 161 -11.53 -9.99 11.30
N ASP A 162 -12.46 -10.84 11.74
CA ASP A 162 -12.64 -11.15 13.17
C ASP A 162 -11.46 -12.00 13.67
N PRO A 163 -10.80 -11.61 14.78
CA PRO A 163 -9.66 -12.32 15.38
C PRO A 163 -9.85 -13.82 15.55
N LYS A 164 -11.07 -14.26 15.80
CA LYS A 164 -11.39 -15.70 15.96
C LYS A 164 -11.08 -16.54 14.72
N TYR A 165 -10.98 -15.93 13.54
CA TYR A 165 -10.69 -16.66 12.30
C TYR A 165 -9.18 -16.76 11.99
N TYR A 166 -8.31 -16.04 12.68
CA TYR A 166 -6.88 -16.02 12.38
C TYR A 166 -6.23 -17.41 12.44
N SER A 167 -6.47 -18.15 13.53
CA SER A 167 -5.96 -19.53 13.66
C SER A 167 -6.54 -20.46 12.60
N ILE A 168 -7.79 -20.25 12.22
CA ILE A 168 -8.48 -21.02 11.18
C ILE A 168 -7.82 -20.79 9.82
N TYR A 169 -7.47 -19.55 9.49
CA TYR A 169 -6.74 -19.24 8.25
C TYR A 169 -5.36 -19.85 8.21
N LEU A 170 -4.59 -19.80 9.33
CA LEU A 170 -3.28 -20.44 9.42
C LEU A 170 -3.36 -21.96 9.22
N ASP A 171 -4.30 -22.61 9.84
CA ASP A 171 -4.50 -24.06 9.68
C ASP A 171 -4.94 -24.42 8.25
N ALA A 172 -5.79 -23.60 7.66
CA ALA A 172 -6.19 -23.74 6.25
C ALA A 172 -4.98 -23.64 5.32
N TYR A 173 -4.10 -22.69 5.54
CA TYR A 173 -2.87 -22.53 4.76
C TYR A 173 -1.92 -23.71 4.95
N ARG A 174 -1.70 -24.13 6.20
CA ARG A 174 -0.83 -25.30 6.50
C ARG A 174 -1.29 -26.56 5.77
N GLY A 175 -2.61 -26.75 5.66
CA GLY A 175 -3.20 -27.91 5.00
C GLY A 175 -3.24 -27.82 3.48
N SER A 176 -3.65 -26.70 2.92
CA SER A 176 -3.92 -26.56 1.48
C SER A 176 -2.79 -25.89 0.70
N LYS A 177 -1.93 -25.12 1.37
CA LYS A 177 -0.96 -24.21 0.74
C LYS A 177 -1.57 -23.18 -0.22
N ASN A 178 -2.89 -22.97 -0.13
CA ASN A 178 -3.56 -21.95 -0.94
C ASN A 178 -3.23 -20.55 -0.42
N PRO A 179 -2.67 -19.68 -1.26
CA PRO A 179 -2.20 -18.34 -0.85
C PRO A 179 -3.29 -17.45 -0.27
N ILE A 180 -4.57 -17.67 -0.60
CA ILE A 180 -5.67 -16.87 -0.08
C ILE A 180 -5.75 -16.89 1.46
N TRP A 181 -5.40 -18.02 2.08
CA TRP A 181 -5.48 -18.15 3.53
C TRP A 181 -4.40 -17.36 4.26
N ILE A 182 -3.17 -17.41 3.76
CA ILE A 182 -2.07 -16.66 4.37
C ILE A 182 -2.21 -15.15 4.10
N ARG A 183 -2.79 -14.76 2.94
CA ARG A 183 -3.16 -13.36 2.66
C ARG A 183 -4.19 -12.86 3.68
N ASN A 184 -5.19 -13.67 4.04
CA ASN A 184 -6.18 -13.28 5.05
C ASN A 184 -5.54 -13.08 6.43
N CYS A 185 -4.53 -13.89 6.81
CA CYS A 185 -3.75 -13.66 8.02
C CYS A 185 -2.95 -12.35 7.95
N ALA A 186 -2.33 -12.05 6.81
CA ALA A 186 -1.60 -10.81 6.61
C ALA A 186 -2.55 -9.60 6.69
N LEU A 187 -3.70 -9.64 6.01
CA LEU A 187 -4.72 -8.59 6.08
C LEU A 187 -5.23 -8.34 7.50
N PHE A 188 -5.40 -9.42 8.28
CA PHE A 188 -5.75 -9.29 9.69
C PHE A 188 -4.68 -8.51 10.47
N ASN A 189 -3.41 -8.90 10.33
CA ASN A 189 -2.31 -8.21 10.98
C ASN A 189 -2.19 -6.74 10.53
N LEU A 190 -2.37 -6.45 9.23
CA LEU A 190 -2.35 -5.07 8.71
C LEU A 190 -3.45 -4.21 9.33
N LYS A 191 -4.66 -4.76 9.46
CA LYS A 191 -5.79 -4.06 10.09
C LYS A 191 -5.51 -3.69 11.54
N GLU A 192 -4.82 -4.58 12.27
CA GLU A 192 -4.42 -4.34 13.66
C GLU A 192 -3.14 -3.49 13.80
N GLY A 193 -2.59 -2.99 12.69
CA GLY A 193 -1.33 -2.21 12.69
C GLY A 193 -0.08 -3.05 12.97
N LEU A 194 -0.18 -4.38 12.89
CA LEU A 194 0.90 -5.31 13.14
C LEU A 194 1.69 -5.60 11.86
N PHE A 195 2.27 -4.58 11.26
CA PHE A 195 2.91 -4.63 9.94
C PHE A 195 4.04 -5.65 9.84
N GLU A 196 4.93 -5.69 10.84
CA GLU A 196 6.01 -6.67 10.90
C GLU A 196 5.50 -8.12 11.00
N ASN A 197 4.41 -8.34 11.75
CA ASN A 197 3.78 -9.65 11.83
C ASN A 197 3.17 -10.04 10.48
N ALA A 198 2.56 -9.10 9.76
CA ALA A 198 2.06 -9.33 8.42
C ALA A 198 3.20 -9.73 7.47
N ALA A 199 4.30 -8.97 7.45
CA ALA A 199 5.47 -9.26 6.61
C ALA A 199 6.16 -10.58 6.96
N SER A 200 6.14 -11.00 8.24
CA SER A 200 6.70 -12.30 8.67
C SER A 200 5.98 -13.52 8.08
N LEU A 201 4.77 -13.32 7.54
CA LEU A 201 4.00 -14.37 6.88
C LEU A 201 4.36 -14.55 5.40
N LEU A 202 5.33 -13.79 4.89
CA LEU A 202 5.76 -13.83 3.48
C LEU A 202 6.01 -15.29 3.03
N PRO A 203 5.37 -15.75 1.94
CA PRO A 203 5.60 -17.10 1.44
C PRO A 203 6.96 -17.22 0.75
N VAL A 204 7.48 -18.44 0.65
CA VAL A 204 8.75 -18.73 -0.03
C VAL A 204 8.69 -18.43 -1.54
N SER A 205 7.51 -18.52 -2.13
CA SER A 205 7.26 -18.21 -3.54
C SER A 205 5.85 -17.68 -3.73
N PHE A 206 5.67 -16.83 -4.72
CA PHE A 206 4.37 -16.28 -5.07
C PHE A 206 3.64 -17.17 -6.07
N ALA A 207 2.30 -17.18 -5.98
CA ALA A 207 1.46 -18.01 -6.83
C ALA A 207 1.27 -17.42 -8.24
N ASP A 208 1.18 -16.10 -8.34
CA ASP A 208 0.91 -15.34 -9.57
C ASP A 208 1.27 -13.86 -9.39
N ALA A 209 1.00 -13.05 -10.41
CA ALA A 209 1.25 -11.61 -10.40
C ALA A 209 0.48 -10.86 -9.29
N ASP A 210 -0.78 -11.23 -9.06
CA ASP A 210 -1.63 -10.63 -8.03
C ASP A 210 -1.12 -10.98 -6.62
N ASP A 211 -0.59 -12.20 -6.44
CA ASP A 211 -0.01 -12.62 -5.18
C ASP A 211 1.28 -11.87 -4.87
N ALA A 212 2.18 -11.78 -5.83
CA ALA A 212 3.42 -11.03 -5.68
C ALA A 212 3.15 -9.54 -5.39
N TYR A 213 2.20 -8.92 -6.09
CA TYR A 213 1.80 -7.54 -5.85
C TYR A 213 1.16 -7.34 -4.47
N PHE A 214 0.30 -8.25 -4.01
CA PHE A 214 -0.25 -8.20 -2.66
C PHE A 214 0.86 -8.19 -1.60
N TRP A 215 1.85 -9.07 -1.74
CA TRP A 215 2.95 -9.13 -0.79
C TRP A 215 3.90 -7.93 -0.88
N SER A 216 4.03 -7.32 -2.05
CA SER A 216 4.77 -6.05 -2.16
C SER A 216 4.11 -4.92 -1.38
N LEU A 217 2.77 -4.85 -1.36
CA LEU A 217 2.03 -3.91 -0.50
C LEU A 217 2.28 -4.18 0.99
N VAL A 218 2.22 -5.45 1.40
CA VAL A 218 2.47 -5.85 2.81
C VAL A 218 3.89 -5.45 3.24
N LEU A 219 4.88 -5.69 2.37
CA LEU A 219 6.28 -5.33 2.64
C LEU A 219 6.48 -3.82 2.69
N TYR A 220 5.82 -3.09 1.80
CA TYR A 220 5.84 -1.64 1.79
C TYR A 220 5.29 -1.06 3.10
N ASP A 221 4.12 -1.53 3.55
CA ASP A 221 3.51 -1.10 4.81
C ASP A 221 4.37 -1.44 6.03
N ALA A 222 5.15 -2.53 5.97
CA ALA A 222 6.12 -2.91 6.99
C ALA A 222 7.46 -2.14 6.90
N GLY A 223 7.59 -1.19 5.98
CA GLY A 223 8.82 -0.41 5.78
C GLY A 223 9.96 -1.16 5.10
N LYS A 224 9.68 -2.35 4.55
CA LYS A 224 10.66 -3.19 3.83
C LYS A 224 10.66 -2.86 2.33
N TYR A 225 11.09 -1.65 2.02
CA TYR A 225 10.90 -1.05 0.69
C TYR A 225 11.68 -1.77 -0.41
N TYR A 226 12.91 -2.21 -0.17
CA TYR A 226 13.69 -2.95 -1.18
C TYR A 226 13.09 -4.32 -1.46
N GLU A 227 12.66 -5.04 -0.42
CA GLU A 227 11.95 -6.32 -0.59
C GLU A 227 10.59 -6.12 -1.30
N ALA A 228 9.93 -4.99 -1.09
CA ALA A 228 8.72 -4.63 -1.82
C ALA A 228 9.02 -4.43 -3.32
N ILE A 229 10.11 -3.74 -3.67
CA ILE A 229 10.58 -3.56 -5.05
C ILE A 229 10.86 -4.92 -5.70
N ASP A 230 11.60 -5.81 -5.02
CA ASP A 230 11.89 -7.15 -5.52
C ASP A 230 10.59 -7.93 -5.80
N ALA A 231 9.61 -7.84 -4.90
CA ALA A 231 8.31 -8.49 -5.10
C ALA A 231 7.51 -7.90 -6.28
N ILE A 232 7.64 -6.58 -6.53
CA ILE A 232 7.03 -5.93 -7.71
C ILE A 232 7.69 -6.43 -9.00
N GLU A 233 9.02 -6.58 -9.02
CA GLU A 233 9.73 -7.12 -10.19
C GLU A 233 9.29 -8.56 -10.49
N ILE A 234 9.09 -9.39 -9.47
CA ILE A 234 8.54 -10.73 -9.64
C ILE A 234 7.10 -10.66 -10.18
N SER A 235 6.25 -9.76 -9.63
CA SER A 235 4.89 -9.54 -10.16
C SER A 235 4.90 -9.17 -11.64
N ARG A 236 5.84 -8.31 -12.05
CA ARG A 236 6.02 -7.90 -13.45
C ARG A 236 6.45 -9.08 -14.33
N SER A 237 7.39 -9.91 -13.87
CA SER A 237 7.85 -11.07 -14.62
C SER A 237 6.74 -12.08 -14.91
N PHE A 238 5.77 -12.22 -14.01
CA PHE A 238 4.57 -13.01 -14.28
C PHE A 238 3.73 -12.42 -15.43
N LEU A 239 3.57 -11.08 -15.47
CA LEU A 239 2.81 -10.43 -16.56
C LEU A 239 3.53 -10.50 -17.91
N ASP A 240 4.86 -10.39 -17.90
CA ASP A 240 5.68 -10.47 -19.11
C ASP A 240 5.66 -11.88 -19.74
N GLY A 241 5.42 -12.91 -18.95
CA GLY A 241 5.17 -14.27 -19.42
C GLY A 241 3.87 -14.43 -20.23
N TYR A 242 2.98 -13.43 -20.21
CA TYR A 242 1.72 -13.40 -20.96
C TYR A 242 1.72 -12.22 -21.95
N PRO A 243 2.34 -12.36 -23.12
CA PRO A 243 2.41 -11.28 -24.12
C PRO A 243 1.05 -10.89 -24.69
N ASP A 244 0.05 -11.79 -24.62
CA ASP A 244 -1.30 -11.54 -25.08
C ASP A 244 -2.10 -10.72 -24.04
N THR A 245 -2.63 -9.56 -24.49
CA THR A 245 -3.46 -8.67 -23.67
C THR A 245 -4.71 -9.36 -23.12
N ALA A 246 -5.27 -10.34 -23.83
CA ALA A 246 -6.42 -11.12 -23.36
C ALA A 246 -6.09 -11.95 -22.11
N ASN A 247 -4.89 -12.53 -22.05
CA ASN A 247 -4.45 -13.32 -20.92
C ASN A 247 -3.99 -12.44 -19.74
N ARG A 248 -3.45 -11.24 -19.99
CA ARG A 248 -3.13 -10.26 -18.94
C ARG A 248 -4.37 -9.82 -18.14
N ARG A 249 -5.56 -9.84 -18.76
CA ARG A 249 -6.83 -9.51 -18.08
C ARG A 249 -7.26 -10.54 -17.03
N LEU A 250 -6.59 -11.67 -16.93
CA LEU A 250 -6.82 -12.64 -15.85
C LEU A 250 -6.33 -12.13 -14.49
N PHE A 251 -5.40 -11.16 -14.49
CA PHE A 251 -4.84 -10.57 -13.29
C PHE A 251 -5.53 -9.24 -12.95
N LYS A 252 -5.65 -8.94 -11.66
CA LYS A 252 -6.19 -7.67 -11.15
C LYS A 252 -5.13 -6.58 -11.06
N VAL A 253 -3.88 -7.00 -10.93
CA VAL A 253 -2.75 -6.09 -10.94
C VAL A 253 -2.52 -5.56 -12.36
N SER A 254 -2.31 -4.25 -12.47
CA SER A 254 -1.97 -3.56 -13.71
C SER A 254 -0.54 -3.05 -13.66
N GLN A 255 0.02 -2.75 -14.83
CA GLN A 255 1.32 -2.09 -14.92
C GLN A 255 1.33 -0.72 -14.21
N VAL A 256 0.22 -0.01 -14.25
CA VAL A 256 0.06 1.26 -13.54
C VAL A 256 0.19 1.09 -12.04
N LYS A 257 -0.48 0.07 -11.46
CA LYS A 257 -0.38 -0.26 -10.04
C LYS A 257 1.04 -0.62 -9.62
N GLN A 258 1.72 -1.44 -10.43
CA GLN A 258 3.10 -1.83 -10.16
C GLN A 258 4.05 -0.63 -10.14
N ILE A 259 3.96 0.25 -11.14
CA ILE A 259 4.82 1.42 -11.24
C ILE A 259 4.49 2.44 -10.16
N ALA A 260 3.22 2.64 -9.80
CA ALA A 260 2.84 3.50 -8.70
C ALA A 260 3.52 3.07 -7.39
N LEU A 261 3.38 1.79 -7.01
CA LEU A 261 3.97 1.27 -5.79
C LEU A 261 5.50 1.27 -5.83
N GLU A 262 6.10 0.90 -6.97
CA GLU A 262 7.55 0.88 -7.14
C GLU A 262 8.16 2.28 -7.02
N SER A 263 7.56 3.28 -7.67
CA SER A 263 8.01 4.66 -7.58
C SER A 263 7.91 5.21 -6.16
N ASP A 264 6.84 4.84 -5.43
CA ASP A 264 6.65 5.23 -4.04
C ASP A 264 7.67 4.54 -3.11
N ALA A 265 8.01 3.27 -3.36
CA ALA A 265 9.02 2.56 -2.61
C ALA A 265 10.42 3.18 -2.80
N TYR A 266 10.80 3.57 -4.03
CA TYR A 266 12.02 4.32 -4.27
C TYR A 266 12.04 5.70 -3.59
N MET A 267 10.90 6.40 -3.56
CA MET A 267 10.78 7.65 -2.81
C MET A 267 11.00 7.44 -1.31
N ALA A 268 10.46 6.36 -0.76
CA ALA A 268 10.58 6.06 0.68
C ALA A 268 12.04 5.78 1.10
N VAL A 269 12.88 5.28 0.18
CA VAL A 269 14.33 5.08 0.41
C VAL A 269 15.20 6.23 -0.11
N SER A 270 14.58 7.36 -0.47
CA SER A 270 15.27 8.57 -0.95
C SER A 270 15.93 8.45 -2.33
N GLU A 271 15.53 7.48 -3.14
CA GLU A 271 16.02 7.27 -4.51
C GLU A 271 15.11 7.96 -5.55
N MET A 272 15.08 9.29 -5.53
CA MET A 272 14.13 10.09 -6.32
C MET A 272 14.35 9.95 -7.82
N GLU A 273 15.57 9.83 -8.27
CA GLU A 273 15.92 9.65 -9.68
C GLU A 273 15.44 8.29 -10.18
N ALA A 274 15.58 7.23 -9.38
CA ALA A 274 15.06 5.90 -9.70
C ALA A 274 13.53 5.91 -9.74
N SER A 275 12.90 6.55 -8.75
CA SER A 275 11.46 6.75 -8.72
C SER A 275 10.94 7.45 -9.99
N GLU A 276 11.58 8.56 -10.39
CA GLU A 276 11.19 9.29 -11.61
C GLU A 276 11.43 8.45 -12.86
N ALA A 277 12.53 7.72 -12.96
CA ALA A 277 12.80 6.85 -14.09
C ALA A 277 11.68 5.81 -14.31
N LYS A 278 11.12 5.25 -13.23
CA LYS A 278 9.99 4.33 -13.32
C LYS A 278 8.70 5.02 -13.79
N ARG A 279 8.42 6.23 -13.31
CA ARG A 279 7.28 7.03 -13.80
C ARG A 279 7.42 7.38 -15.27
N GLN A 280 8.61 7.81 -15.71
CA GLN A 280 8.88 8.15 -17.10
C GLN A 280 8.78 6.94 -18.04
N ASP A 281 9.17 5.75 -17.60
CA ASP A 281 8.97 4.52 -18.39
C ASP A 281 7.48 4.29 -18.71
N LEU A 282 6.56 4.62 -17.81
CA LEU A 282 5.12 4.56 -18.08
C LEU A 282 4.64 5.74 -18.94
N ILE A 283 5.08 6.95 -18.62
CA ILE A 283 4.65 8.18 -19.30
C ILE A 283 5.01 8.15 -20.80
N THR A 284 6.18 7.64 -21.16
CA THR A 284 6.59 7.50 -22.56
C THR A 284 5.74 6.51 -23.37
N ARG A 285 4.93 5.71 -22.71
CA ARG A 285 4.07 4.67 -23.31
C ARG A 285 2.58 4.93 -23.09
N LEU A 286 2.19 6.16 -22.71
CA LEU A 286 0.78 6.50 -22.43
C LEU A 286 -0.18 6.17 -23.58
N ASP A 287 0.28 6.39 -24.82
CA ASP A 287 -0.52 6.12 -26.03
C ASP A 287 -0.72 4.63 -26.30
N LEU A 288 0.08 3.78 -25.68
CA LEU A 288 -0.01 2.30 -25.80
C LEU A 288 -0.87 1.68 -24.70
N LEU A 289 -1.28 2.46 -23.71
CA LEU A 289 -2.12 1.96 -22.63
C LEU A 289 -3.54 1.71 -23.15
N GLU A 290 -4.03 0.50 -22.94
CA GLU A 290 -5.42 0.16 -23.19
C GLU A 290 -6.36 0.98 -22.28
N LYS A 291 -7.69 0.83 -22.52
CA LYS A 291 -8.69 1.45 -21.64
C LYS A 291 -8.48 1.01 -20.20
N LEU A 292 -8.10 1.96 -19.37
CA LEU A 292 -7.80 1.74 -17.96
C LEU A 292 -9.08 1.64 -17.12
N SER A 293 -8.99 0.95 -15.99
CA SER A 293 -10.01 1.00 -14.95
C SER A 293 -10.03 2.40 -14.30
N PRO A 294 -11.15 2.82 -13.68
CA PRO A 294 -11.18 4.09 -12.93
C PRO A 294 -10.10 4.20 -11.85
N GLU A 295 -9.75 3.09 -11.22
CA GLU A 295 -8.68 3.01 -10.22
C GLU A 295 -7.31 3.27 -10.86
N ASP A 296 -7.01 2.61 -11.99
CA ASP A 296 -5.76 2.82 -12.72
C ASP A 296 -5.66 4.23 -13.31
N GLU A 297 -6.78 4.81 -13.79
CA GLU A 297 -6.82 6.20 -14.24
C GLU A 297 -6.46 7.17 -13.10
N ASN A 298 -6.96 6.93 -11.90
CA ASN A 298 -6.62 7.74 -10.74
C ASN A 298 -5.13 7.63 -10.39
N LEU A 299 -4.58 6.41 -10.34
CA LEU A 299 -3.15 6.18 -10.09
C LEU A 299 -2.28 6.83 -11.17
N LEU A 300 -2.67 6.69 -12.44
CA LEU A 300 -1.94 7.32 -13.55
C LEU A 300 -1.94 8.84 -13.42
N SER A 301 -3.06 9.44 -13.00
CA SER A 301 -3.12 10.88 -12.77
C SER A 301 -2.10 11.35 -11.74
N ILE A 302 -1.90 10.56 -10.68
CA ILE A 302 -0.93 10.83 -9.63
C ILE A 302 0.50 10.70 -10.14
N ILE A 303 0.78 9.64 -10.90
CA ILE A 303 2.09 9.42 -11.52
C ILE A 303 2.47 10.61 -12.38
N VAL A 304 1.57 11.07 -13.26
CA VAL A 304 1.81 12.22 -14.14
C VAL A 304 2.01 13.51 -13.35
N VAL A 305 1.18 13.76 -12.34
CA VAL A 305 1.30 14.95 -11.49
C VAL A 305 2.61 14.94 -10.69
N ASN A 306 3.01 13.80 -10.14
CA ASN A 306 4.28 13.68 -9.42
C ASN A 306 5.48 13.90 -10.34
N SER A 307 5.43 13.43 -11.58
CA SER A 307 6.47 13.73 -12.59
C SER A 307 6.50 15.19 -12.97
N ALA A 308 5.36 15.87 -13.06
CA ALA A 308 5.31 17.31 -13.28
C ALA A 308 5.95 18.08 -12.11
N ILE A 309 5.70 17.66 -10.86
CA ILE A 309 6.33 18.23 -9.67
C ILE A 309 7.85 18.00 -9.70
N TYR A 310 8.29 16.80 -10.07
CA TYR A 310 9.71 16.51 -10.21
C TYR A 310 10.36 17.38 -11.29
N ALA A 311 9.76 17.46 -12.47
CA ALA A 311 10.26 18.30 -13.58
C ALA A 311 10.37 19.78 -13.17
N ARG A 312 9.37 20.31 -12.45
CA ARG A 312 9.41 21.66 -11.91
C ARG A 312 10.60 21.88 -10.96
N ASN A 313 10.83 20.92 -10.06
CA ASN A 313 11.93 21.02 -9.08
C ASN A 313 13.31 20.89 -9.74
N GLN A 314 13.39 20.23 -10.90
CA GLN A 314 14.60 20.14 -11.70
C GLN A 314 14.75 21.29 -12.73
N TYR A 315 13.86 22.29 -12.67
CA TYR A 315 13.82 23.42 -13.63
C TYR A 315 13.61 22.98 -15.09
N LEU A 316 12.92 21.85 -15.31
CA LEU A 316 12.53 21.35 -16.61
C LEU A 316 11.14 21.91 -16.98
N ASP A 317 11.07 23.22 -17.17
CA ASP A 317 9.82 23.96 -17.30
C ASP A 317 8.94 23.47 -18.46
N ASP A 318 9.52 23.12 -19.61
CA ASP A 318 8.76 22.61 -20.76
C ASP A 318 8.14 21.25 -20.45
N SER A 319 8.91 20.33 -19.89
CA SER A 319 8.40 19.01 -19.47
C SER A 319 7.31 19.15 -18.40
N CYS A 320 7.48 20.06 -17.45
CA CYS A 320 6.46 20.35 -16.43
C CYS A 320 5.17 20.87 -17.08
N ALA A 321 5.28 21.83 -18.00
CA ALA A 321 4.14 22.39 -18.73
C ALA A 321 3.38 21.32 -19.53
N ASP A 322 4.11 20.46 -20.26
CA ASP A 322 3.52 19.40 -21.07
C ASP A 322 2.78 18.36 -20.21
N LEU A 323 3.38 17.92 -19.10
CA LEU A 323 2.77 16.98 -18.17
C LEU A 323 1.52 17.58 -17.49
N LEU A 324 1.58 18.84 -17.06
CA LEU A 324 0.44 19.52 -16.47
C LEU A 324 -0.68 19.74 -17.48
N PHE A 325 -0.34 20.13 -18.71
CA PHE A 325 -1.32 20.28 -19.79
C PHE A 325 -2.00 18.95 -20.13
N TYR A 326 -1.23 17.88 -20.23
CA TYR A 326 -1.78 16.53 -20.41
C TYR A 326 -2.73 16.18 -19.26
N ALA A 327 -2.30 16.39 -18.00
CA ALA A 327 -3.09 16.05 -16.82
C ALA A 327 -4.44 16.79 -16.78
N VAL A 328 -4.46 18.12 -16.96
CA VAL A 328 -5.70 18.90 -16.89
C VAL A 328 -6.64 18.68 -18.08
N ASN A 329 -6.14 18.15 -19.20
CA ASN A 329 -6.99 17.77 -20.33
C ASN A 329 -7.59 16.37 -20.15
N ARG A 330 -6.80 15.41 -19.65
CA ARG A 330 -7.28 14.05 -19.44
C ARG A 330 -8.15 13.91 -18.21
N TRP A 331 -7.80 14.62 -17.13
CA TRP A 331 -8.51 14.60 -15.84
C TRP A 331 -8.92 16.04 -15.44
N PRO A 332 -9.94 16.60 -16.08
CA PRO A 332 -10.29 18.02 -15.93
C PRO A 332 -10.83 18.39 -14.54
N ASP A 333 -11.07 17.40 -13.68
CA ASP A 333 -11.50 17.57 -12.29
C ASP A 333 -10.42 17.17 -11.27
N ASN A 334 -9.20 16.86 -11.74
CA ASN A 334 -8.11 16.52 -10.84
C ASN A 334 -7.61 17.77 -10.09
N VAL A 335 -7.91 17.83 -8.80
CA VAL A 335 -7.64 18.98 -7.93
C VAL A 335 -6.14 19.33 -7.90
N ALA A 336 -5.28 18.33 -7.72
CA ALA A 336 -3.83 18.55 -7.63
C ALA A 336 -3.25 19.08 -8.96
N ALA A 337 -3.66 18.49 -10.09
CA ALA A 337 -3.23 18.95 -11.40
C ALA A 337 -3.65 20.39 -11.68
N LEU A 338 -4.88 20.76 -11.35
CA LEU A 338 -5.42 22.10 -11.57
C LEU A 338 -4.73 23.15 -10.70
N ILE A 339 -4.46 22.84 -9.43
CA ILE A 339 -3.74 23.76 -8.53
C ILE A 339 -2.32 24.00 -9.03
N LEU A 340 -1.61 22.92 -9.39
CA LEU A 340 -0.25 23.02 -9.92
C LEU A 340 -0.20 23.75 -11.26
N TYR A 341 -1.19 23.51 -12.14
CA TYR A 341 -1.32 24.19 -13.41
C TYR A 341 -1.53 25.68 -13.24
N ALA A 342 -2.39 26.09 -12.31
CA ALA A 342 -2.63 27.51 -12.00
C ALA A 342 -1.39 28.18 -11.39
N ASP A 343 -0.70 27.51 -10.48
CA ASP A 343 0.52 28.01 -9.87
C ASP A 343 1.67 28.11 -10.89
N PHE A 344 1.82 27.12 -11.76
CA PHE A 344 2.79 27.14 -12.85
C PHE A 344 2.47 28.26 -13.86
N ALA A 345 1.19 28.41 -14.24
CA ALA A 345 0.75 29.48 -15.12
C ALA A 345 1.14 30.87 -14.57
N TYR A 346 0.86 31.12 -13.28
CA TYR A 346 1.23 32.36 -12.62
C TYR A 346 2.75 32.59 -12.67
N ASN A 347 3.52 31.60 -12.18
CA ASN A 347 4.98 31.72 -12.10
C ASN A 347 5.67 31.87 -13.49
N SER A 348 5.13 31.21 -14.53
CA SER A 348 5.67 31.31 -15.89
C SER A 348 5.40 32.66 -16.56
N ASN A 349 4.38 33.39 -16.09
CA ASN A 349 4.02 34.72 -16.60
C ASN A 349 4.58 35.89 -15.79
N LEU A 350 5.18 35.62 -14.63
CA LEU A 350 5.86 36.66 -13.88
C LEU A 350 6.96 37.24 -14.78
N GLU A 351 6.82 38.52 -15.16
CA GLU A 351 7.95 39.29 -15.61
C GLU A 351 8.96 39.28 -14.48
N ARG A 352 10.16 38.79 -14.77
CA ARG A 352 11.22 38.83 -13.78
C ARG A 352 11.59 40.27 -13.48
N GLU A 353 11.02 40.81 -12.43
CA GLU A 353 11.84 41.66 -11.59
C GLU A 353 12.97 40.76 -11.12
N GLU A 354 14.20 41.12 -11.49
CA GLU A 354 15.38 40.42 -11.00
C GLU A 354 15.24 40.22 -9.50
N SER A 355 15.04 38.94 -9.08
CA SER A 355 15.03 38.68 -7.67
C SER A 355 16.36 39.21 -7.09
N LEU A 356 16.33 39.70 -5.87
CA LEU A 356 17.54 40.12 -5.15
C LEU A 356 18.64 39.06 -5.22
N GLU A 357 18.23 37.78 -5.28
CA GLU A 357 19.11 36.63 -5.43
C GLU A 357 19.78 36.57 -6.81
N ILE A 358 19.08 36.85 -7.88
CA ILE A 358 19.66 36.90 -9.25
C ILE A 358 20.59 38.12 -9.40
N ARG A 359 20.25 39.27 -8.80
CA ARG A 359 21.16 40.42 -8.73
C ARG A 359 22.44 40.08 -7.98
N ASN A 360 22.31 39.42 -6.83
CA ASN A 360 23.46 39.00 -6.03
C ASN A 360 24.33 37.97 -6.78
N LEU A 361 23.74 37.06 -7.53
CA LEU A 361 24.48 36.10 -8.36
C LEU A 361 25.20 36.78 -9.52
N ARG A 362 24.57 37.76 -10.18
CA ARG A 362 25.20 38.58 -11.25
C ARG A 362 26.35 39.41 -10.70
N ASP A 363 26.13 40.08 -9.58
CA ASP A 363 27.13 40.92 -8.93
C ASP A 363 28.34 40.11 -8.46
N ASN A 364 28.18 38.82 -8.21
CA ASN A 364 29.23 37.84 -7.87
C ASN A 364 29.78 37.05 -9.08
N GLY A 365 29.46 37.42 -10.31
CA GLY A 365 30.06 36.89 -11.53
C GLY A 365 29.53 35.54 -12.03
N ILE A 366 28.41 35.06 -11.51
CA ILE A 366 27.83 33.71 -11.82
C ILE A 366 26.74 33.80 -12.92
N SER A 367 26.66 34.85 -13.65
CA SER A 367 25.44 35.29 -14.34
C SER A 367 25.13 34.74 -15.73
N SER A 368 26.05 34.06 -16.42
CA SER A 368 25.84 33.91 -17.88
C SER A 368 25.03 32.67 -18.31
N VAL A 369 24.97 31.62 -17.46
CA VAL A 369 24.39 30.35 -17.89
C VAL A 369 22.89 30.23 -17.57
N SER A 370 22.39 30.96 -16.59
CA SER A 370 21.00 30.83 -16.13
C SER A 370 19.98 31.70 -16.88
N MET A 371 20.41 32.83 -17.45
CA MET A 371 19.51 33.82 -18.04
C MET A 371 18.92 33.40 -19.40
N GLU A 372 19.71 32.80 -20.27
CA GLU A 372 19.21 32.32 -21.58
C GLU A 372 18.21 31.17 -21.46
N LYS A 373 18.34 30.32 -20.46
CA LYS A 373 17.44 29.20 -20.21
C LYS A 373 16.05 29.63 -19.76
N TYR A 374 15.89 30.83 -19.25
CA TYR A 374 14.65 31.32 -18.66
C TYR A 374 13.77 32.18 -19.58
N ASP A 375 14.31 32.76 -20.62
CA ASP A 375 13.54 33.61 -21.55
C ASP A 375 12.70 32.78 -22.55
N ASN A 376 13.04 31.54 -22.79
CA ASN A 376 12.34 30.62 -23.69
C ASN A 376 11.30 29.71 -23.02
N ARG A 377 10.91 30.02 -21.80
CA ARG A 377 9.91 29.20 -21.09
C ARG A 377 8.56 29.25 -21.76
N ARG A 378 7.91 28.06 -21.84
CA ARG A 378 6.51 27.95 -22.26
C ARG A 378 5.62 28.69 -21.26
N LYS A 379 4.94 29.72 -21.70
CA LYS A 379 3.98 30.49 -20.90
C LYS A 379 2.59 29.87 -21.03
N ILE A 380 1.94 29.63 -19.90
CA ILE A 380 0.53 29.20 -19.85
C ILE A 380 -0.30 30.46 -19.63
N PRO A 381 -1.32 30.77 -20.47
CA PRO A 381 -2.19 31.91 -20.26
C PRO A 381 -2.92 31.81 -18.91
N LEU A 382 -2.86 32.85 -18.09
CA LEU A 382 -3.56 32.92 -16.79
C LEU A 382 -5.08 32.78 -16.97
N SER A 383 -5.62 33.27 -18.08
CA SER A 383 -7.03 33.10 -18.43
C SER A 383 -7.43 31.65 -18.66
N ASP A 384 -6.54 30.82 -19.24
CA ASP A 384 -6.79 29.38 -19.39
C ASP A 384 -6.80 28.67 -18.03
N ALA A 385 -5.84 28.98 -17.17
CA ALA A 385 -5.80 28.42 -15.82
C ALA A 385 -7.07 28.78 -15.00
N LEU A 386 -7.48 30.05 -15.06
CA LEU A 386 -8.69 30.50 -14.37
C LEU A 386 -9.96 29.84 -14.94
N TYR A 387 -10.06 29.74 -16.26
CA TYR A 387 -11.19 29.07 -16.93
C TYR A 387 -11.31 27.59 -16.52
N ARG A 388 -10.19 26.87 -16.42
CA ARG A 388 -10.18 25.46 -15.99
C ARG A 388 -10.59 25.31 -14.53
N LEU A 389 -10.11 26.19 -13.64
CA LEU A 389 -10.55 26.23 -12.24
C LEU A 389 -12.04 26.52 -12.12
N ASP A 390 -12.58 27.51 -12.86
CA ASP A 390 -14.00 27.84 -12.84
C ASP A 390 -14.88 26.67 -13.32
N ASN A 391 -14.47 25.98 -14.39
CA ASN A 391 -15.20 24.82 -14.90
C ASN A 391 -15.18 23.63 -13.95
N ALA A 392 -14.05 23.33 -13.34
CA ALA A 392 -13.94 22.25 -12.36
C ALA A 392 -14.76 22.57 -11.11
N LEU A 393 -14.73 23.80 -10.60
CA LEU A 393 -15.53 24.25 -9.47
C LEU A 393 -17.04 24.14 -9.72
N ALA A 394 -17.49 24.47 -10.94
CA ALA A 394 -18.90 24.33 -11.30
C ALA A 394 -19.40 22.88 -11.19
N ARG A 395 -18.52 21.90 -11.43
CA ARG A 395 -18.83 20.45 -11.36
C ARG A 395 -18.63 19.86 -9.98
N THR A 396 -17.48 20.14 -9.34
CA THR A 396 -17.03 19.44 -8.13
C THR A 396 -17.40 20.16 -6.85
N LYS A 397 -17.50 21.48 -6.90
CA LYS A 397 -17.62 22.37 -5.72
C LYS A 397 -16.48 22.16 -4.70
N ASP A 398 -15.31 21.75 -5.17
CA ASP A 398 -14.18 21.41 -4.33
C ASP A 398 -13.59 22.67 -3.66
N PRO A 399 -13.37 22.68 -2.33
CA PRO A 399 -12.88 23.84 -1.59
C PRO A 399 -11.43 24.19 -1.92
N TYR A 400 -10.57 23.20 -2.23
CA TYR A 400 -9.18 23.47 -2.61
C TYR A 400 -9.09 24.20 -3.95
N LEU A 401 -9.96 23.86 -4.91
CA LEU A 401 -10.05 24.58 -6.17
C LEU A 401 -10.59 26.00 -5.98
N SER A 402 -11.53 26.20 -5.05
CA SER A 402 -12.00 27.54 -4.68
C SER A 402 -10.87 28.40 -4.14
N ILE A 403 -10.05 27.85 -3.24
CA ILE A 403 -8.88 28.53 -2.70
C ILE A 403 -7.86 28.84 -3.79
N ALA A 404 -7.54 27.88 -4.66
CA ALA A 404 -6.59 28.07 -5.75
C ALA A 404 -7.06 29.17 -6.73
N ARG A 405 -8.35 29.17 -7.05
CA ARG A 405 -8.98 30.20 -7.87
C ARG A 405 -8.85 31.59 -7.26
N LEU A 406 -9.15 31.72 -5.98
CA LEU A 406 -9.02 32.98 -5.26
C LEU A 406 -7.57 33.45 -5.19
N ASP A 407 -6.65 32.55 -4.85
CA ASP A 407 -5.22 32.84 -4.81
C ASP A 407 -4.71 33.35 -6.19
N LEU A 408 -5.12 32.68 -7.28
CA LEU A 408 -4.77 33.11 -8.62
C LEU A 408 -5.34 34.51 -8.94
N LYS A 409 -6.60 34.78 -8.65
CA LYS A 409 -7.23 36.08 -8.85
C LYS A 409 -6.51 37.18 -8.07
N TYR A 410 -6.21 36.95 -6.80
CA TYR A 410 -5.51 37.93 -5.97
C TYR A 410 -4.06 38.13 -6.39
N LYS A 411 -3.38 37.13 -6.92
CA LYS A 411 -2.06 37.25 -7.52
C LYS A 411 -2.08 38.06 -8.79
N MET A 412 -3.17 38.00 -9.58
CA MET A 412 -3.36 38.78 -10.79
C MET A 412 -3.73 40.23 -10.50
N ASP A 413 -4.31 40.53 -9.37
CA ASP A 413 -4.74 41.88 -8.98
C ASP A 413 -3.81 42.48 -7.92
N ASN A 414 -2.92 43.34 -8.41
CA ASN A 414 -1.94 44.05 -7.57
C ASN A 414 -2.53 45.21 -6.74
N SER A 415 -3.84 45.49 -6.87
CA SER A 415 -4.49 46.65 -6.24
C SER A 415 -4.80 46.42 -4.74
N PHE A 416 -4.81 45.17 -4.27
CA PHE A 416 -5.16 44.82 -2.90
C PHE A 416 -3.93 44.80 -1.96
N THR A 417 -4.11 45.35 -0.76
CA THR A 417 -3.15 45.14 0.34
C THR A 417 -3.30 43.69 0.87
N VAL A 418 -2.24 43.15 1.47
CA VAL A 418 -2.23 41.80 2.06
C VAL A 418 -3.38 41.61 3.06
N LYS A 419 -3.66 42.63 3.88
CA LYS A 419 -4.73 42.60 4.89
C LYS A 419 -6.13 42.50 4.29
N ASN A 420 -6.39 43.23 3.21
CA ASN A 420 -7.67 43.18 2.51
C ASN A 420 -7.87 41.83 1.84
N LYS A 421 -6.82 41.30 1.19
CA LYS A 421 -6.87 39.95 0.58
C LYS A 421 -7.26 38.87 1.59
N THR A 422 -6.72 38.91 2.80
CA THR A 422 -7.04 37.95 3.84
C THR A 422 -8.50 38.07 4.32
N ALA A 423 -8.98 39.29 4.52
CA ALA A 423 -10.36 39.54 4.94
C ALA A 423 -11.37 39.10 3.89
N ASP A 424 -11.10 39.41 2.62
CA ASP A 424 -11.98 39.03 1.49
C ASP A 424 -12.00 37.52 1.28
N LEU A 425 -10.85 36.85 1.37
CA LEU A 425 -10.74 35.40 1.36
C LEU A 425 -11.60 34.76 2.44
N TRP A 426 -11.46 35.28 3.67
CA TRP A 426 -12.22 34.78 4.80
C TRP A 426 -13.73 34.91 4.57
N LEU A 427 -14.19 36.09 4.18
CA LEU A 427 -15.62 36.36 3.92
C LEU A 427 -16.19 35.48 2.80
N GLU A 428 -15.45 35.29 1.71
CA GLU A 428 -15.91 34.46 0.60
C GLU A 428 -15.97 32.98 0.99
N MET A 429 -15.01 32.50 1.74
CA MET A 429 -14.97 31.13 2.20
C MET A 429 -16.02 30.86 3.27
N GLU A 430 -16.20 31.78 4.23
CA GLU A 430 -17.24 31.70 5.24
C GLU A 430 -18.63 31.63 4.60
N LYS A 431 -18.87 32.42 3.56
CA LYS A 431 -20.13 32.41 2.82
C LYS A 431 -20.40 31.11 2.09
N ASN A 432 -19.37 30.46 1.55
CA ASN A 432 -19.53 29.28 0.70
C ASN A 432 -19.47 27.95 1.48
N TYR A 433 -18.89 27.92 2.66
CA TYR A 433 -18.54 26.67 3.37
C TYR A 433 -18.86 26.65 4.87
N THR A 434 -19.77 27.52 5.34
CA THR A 434 -20.13 27.64 6.76
C THR A 434 -20.80 26.42 7.36
N GLU A 435 -21.37 25.53 6.56
CA GLU A 435 -22.21 24.43 7.06
C GLU A 435 -21.46 23.11 7.26
N GLU A 436 -20.20 22.99 6.77
CA GLU A 436 -19.44 21.75 6.87
C GLU A 436 -18.14 21.95 7.69
N GLU A 437 -18.05 21.31 8.85
CA GLU A 437 -16.90 21.36 9.76
C GLU A 437 -15.55 21.05 9.05
N LYS A 438 -15.56 20.13 8.09
CA LYS A 438 -14.40 19.77 7.26
C LYS A 438 -13.86 20.98 6.47
N TYR A 439 -14.73 21.81 5.92
CA TYR A 439 -14.32 22.96 5.12
C TYR A 439 -13.87 24.13 5.99
N GLN A 440 -14.40 24.27 7.18
CA GLN A 440 -13.92 25.28 8.12
C GLN A 440 -12.49 25.01 8.56
N ASN A 441 -12.15 23.78 8.88
CA ASN A 441 -10.77 23.40 9.21
C ASN A 441 -9.80 23.67 8.06
N LEU A 442 -10.20 23.35 6.84
CA LEU A 442 -9.39 23.59 5.64
C LEU A 442 -9.15 25.07 5.40
N LEU A 443 -10.19 25.87 5.56
CA LEU A 443 -10.15 27.32 5.43
C LEU A 443 -9.19 27.94 6.46
N VAL A 444 -9.34 27.55 7.73
CA VAL A 444 -8.46 28.00 8.80
C VAL A 444 -7.00 27.68 8.46
N GLN A 445 -6.70 26.47 8.04
CA GLN A 445 -5.34 26.04 7.65
C GLN A 445 -4.78 26.88 6.49
N TYR A 446 -5.60 27.20 5.50
CA TYR A 446 -5.19 28.05 4.39
C TYR A 446 -4.89 29.50 4.85
N VAL A 447 -5.80 30.09 5.60
CA VAL A 447 -5.62 31.46 6.11
C VAL A 447 -4.42 31.56 7.05
N LEU A 448 -4.22 30.56 7.92
CA LEU A 448 -3.02 30.46 8.76
C LEU A 448 -1.74 30.42 7.90
N SER A 449 -1.71 29.58 6.88
CA SER A 449 -0.57 29.48 5.97
C SER A 449 -0.29 30.82 5.26
N PHE A 450 -1.34 31.52 4.84
CA PHE A 450 -1.22 32.83 4.20
C PHE A 450 -0.70 33.88 5.18
N LEU A 451 -1.25 33.98 6.39
CA LEU A 451 -0.81 34.92 7.41
C LEU A 451 0.65 34.71 7.81
N LEU A 452 1.07 33.45 7.92
CA LEU A 452 2.47 33.11 8.24
C LEU A 452 3.43 33.49 7.08
N LYS A 453 3.05 33.22 5.83
CA LYS A 453 3.84 33.61 4.65
C LYS A 453 4.00 35.12 4.53
N THR A 454 3.03 35.88 4.99
CA THR A 454 3.02 37.35 4.95
C THR A 454 3.53 37.98 6.26
N ASN A 455 4.14 37.17 7.13
CA ASN A 455 4.73 37.58 8.41
C ASN A 455 3.74 38.20 9.42
N GLN A 456 2.45 37.83 9.32
CA GLN A 456 1.40 38.26 10.25
C GLN A 456 1.21 37.21 11.35
N LYS A 457 2.25 36.98 12.16
CA LYS A 457 2.30 35.87 13.14
C LYS A 457 1.27 36.00 14.26
N GLU A 458 1.03 37.20 14.77
CA GLU A 458 0.09 37.45 15.87
C GLU A 458 -1.36 37.20 15.43
N ASP A 459 -1.73 37.65 14.23
CA ASP A 459 -3.05 37.42 13.67
C ASP A 459 -3.25 35.90 13.41
N ALA A 460 -2.20 35.24 12.91
CA ALA A 460 -2.22 33.78 12.71
C ALA A 460 -2.41 33.03 14.05
N ARG A 461 -1.71 33.43 15.10
CA ARG A 461 -1.85 32.83 16.44
C ARG A 461 -3.26 33.01 16.98
N THR A 462 -3.77 34.24 16.94
CA THR A 462 -5.12 34.56 17.44
C THR A 462 -6.19 33.73 16.71
N LEU A 463 -6.07 33.61 15.39
CA LEU A 463 -6.96 32.77 14.56
C LEU A 463 -6.86 31.30 14.95
N PHE A 464 -5.63 30.79 15.11
CA PHE A 464 -5.38 29.40 15.49
C PHE A 464 -5.99 29.06 16.85
N GLU A 465 -5.64 29.84 17.90
CA GLU A 465 -6.13 29.61 19.26
C GLU A 465 -7.66 29.65 19.33
N LYS A 466 -8.30 30.61 18.65
CA LYS A 466 -9.75 30.71 18.57
C LYS A 466 -10.37 29.51 17.86
N SER A 467 -9.82 29.12 16.73
CA SER A 467 -10.37 28.03 15.91
C SER A 467 -10.26 26.68 16.61
N VAL A 468 -9.09 26.39 17.19
CA VAL A 468 -8.86 25.15 17.94
C VAL A 468 -9.74 25.09 19.19
N SER A 469 -9.81 26.18 19.96
CA SER A 469 -10.67 26.24 21.16
C SER A 469 -12.14 26.00 20.81
N THR A 470 -12.60 26.50 19.68
CA THR A 470 -13.98 26.31 19.22
C THR A 470 -14.22 24.87 18.75
N ALA A 471 -13.33 24.34 17.90
CA ALA A 471 -13.48 23.00 17.32
C ALA A 471 -13.44 21.89 18.38
N TYR A 472 -12.55 22.01 19.37
CA TYR A 472 -12.36 21.01 20.41
C TYR A 472 -13.03 21.39 21.75
N LYS A 473 -13.84 22.45 21.78
CA LYS A 473 -14.65 22.89 22.93
C LYS A 473 -13.82 23.09 24.20
N PHE A 474 -12.72 23.84 24.08
CA PHE A 474 -11.82 24.12 25.21
C PHE A 474 -12.51 24.97 26.27
N ASP A 475 -12.25 24.66 27.56
CA ASP A 475 -12.67 25.50 28.66
C ASP A 475 -11.73 26.72 28.77
N PRO A 476 -12.25 27.95 28.67
CA PRO A 476 -11.43 29.17 28.82
C PRO A 476 -10.70 29.31 30.16
N LYS A 477 -11.06 28.52 31.17
CA LYS A 477 -10.42 28.54 32.49
C LYS A 477 -9.17 27.66 32.57
N ASP A 478 -9.04 26.69 31.68
CA ASP A 478 -7.92 25.77 31.68
C ASP A 478 -6.80 26.27 30.77
N ASP A 479 -5.58 25.78 31.03
CA ASP A 479 -4.43 26.09 30.16
C ASP A 479 -4.66 25.58 28.75
N PHE A 480 -4.44 26.45 27.76
CA PHE A 480 -4.68 26.15 26.33
C PHE A 480 -3.84 24.95 25.86
N TRP A 481 -2.54 24.93 26.17
CA TRP A 481 -1.63 23.90 25.68
C TRP A 481 -1.90 22.54 26.32
N MET A 482 -2.28 22.51 27.58
CA MET A 482 -2.73 21.28 28.25
C MET A 482 -3.99 20.69 27.56
N GLN A 483 -4.91 21.53 27.10
CA GLN A 483 -6.10 21.09 26.39
C GLN A 483 -5.76 20.63 24.97
N VAL A 484 -4.84 21.29 24.26
CA VAL A 484 -4.30 20.84 22.99
C VAL A 484 -3.73 19.44 23.13
N GLU A 485 -2.89 19.18 24.12
CA GLU A 485 -2.29 17.87 24.35
C GLU A 485 -3.34 16.77 24.61
N LYS A 486 -4.34 17.06 25.43
CA LYS A 486 -5.46 16.13 25.69
C LYS A 486 -6.29 15.81 24.45
N SER A 487 -6.32 16.71 23.48
CA SER A 487 -7.11 16.57 22.25
C SER A 487 -6.34 15.92 21.11
N LEU A 488 -5.05 15.57 21.27
CA LEU A 488 -4.22 15.05 20.20
C LEU A 488 -4.79 13.80 19.52
N SER A 489 -5.39 12.89 20.27
CA SER A 489 -5.95 11.65 19.72
C SER A 489 -7.11 11.84 18.73
N VAL A 490 -7.74 13.01 18.75
CA VAL A 490 -8.87 13.39 17.88
C VAL A 490 -8.55 14.57 16.96
N MET A 491 -7.34 15.14 17.10
CA MET A 491 -6.90 16.28 16.31
C MET A 491 -6.34 15.81 14.96
N ASP A 492 -6.70 16.49 13.89
CA ASP A 492 -6.08 16.22 12.60
C ASP A 492 -4.60 16.66 12.60
N VAL A 493 -3.79 15.90 11.82
CA VAL A 493 -2.33 16.06 11.81
C VAL A 493 -1.89 17.48 11.41
N ARG A 494 -2.59 18.11 10.49
CA ARG A 494 -2.24 19.46 10.02
C ARG A 494 -2.48 20.50 11.11
N THR A 495 -3.57 20.37 11.85
CA THR A 495 -3.83 21.23 13.02
C THR A 495 -2.79 21.00 14.10
N ALA A 496 -2.38 19.75 14.35
CA ALA A 496 -1.30 19.44 15.29
C ALA A 496 0.07 20.02 14.83
N GLU A 497 0.36 20.02 13.52
CA GLU A 497 1.56 20.67 12.97
C GLU A 497 1.58 22.19 13.24
N PHE A 498 0.46 22.87 13.01
CA PHE A 498 0.35 24.29 13.36
C PHE A 498 0.52 24.52 14.87
N ALA A 499 -0.09 23.66 15.70
CA ALA A 499 0.09 23.72 17.16
C ALA A 499 1.57 23.60 17.54
N ALA A 500 2.28 22.61 16.99
CA ALA A 500 3.70 22.41 17.23
C ALA A 500 4.55 23.62 16.81
N TRP A 501 4.23 24.22 15.67
CA TRP A 501 4.90 25.41 15.17
C TRP A 501 4.67 26.60 16.12
N PHE A 502 3.42 26.87 16.54
CA PHE A 502 3.10 27.95 17.46
C PHE A 502 3.70 27.73 18.85
N ALA A 503 3.72 26.49 19.36
CA ALA A 503 4.40 26.15 20.61
C ALA A 503 5.91 26.48 20.52
N THR A 504 6.55 26.14 19.39
CA THR A 504 7.96 26.49 19.13
C THR A 504 8.18 28.00 19.10
N ASP A 505 7.34 28.75 18.40
CA ASP A 505 7.43 30.23 18.31
C ASP A 505 7.26 30.89 19.69
N GLN A 506 6.41 30.31 20.55
CA GLN A 506 6.21 30.74 21.94
C GLN A 506 7.26 30.19 22.90
N LYS A 507 8.28 29.48 22.44
CA LYS A 507 9.35 28.84 23.24
C LYS A 507 8.85 27.78 24.23
N LYS A 508 7.69 27.18 23.96
CA LYS A 508 7.13 26.06 24.71
C LYS A 508 7.65 24.76 24.12
N TYR A 509 8.93 24.48 24.43
CA TYR A 509 9.65 23.39 23.72
C TYR A 509 9.20 22.00 24.13
N ASP A 510 8.71 21.81 25.35
CA ASP A 510 8.21 20.50 25.79
C ASP A 510 6.89 20.15 25.08
N GLU A 511 5.98 21.11 24.96
CA GLU A 511 4.75 20.99 24.22
C GLU A 511 5.04 20.81 22.71
N ALA A 512 5.96 21.60 22.16
CA ALA A 512 6.37 21.47 20.76
C ALA A 512 6.94 20.08 20.45
N LEU A 513 7.81 19.56 21.34
CA LEU A 513 8.38 18.23 21.23
C LEU A 513 7.27 17.17 21.18
N ARG A 514 6.34 17.20 22.13
CA ARG A 514 5.24 16.25 22.21
C ARG A 514 4.34 16.29 20.96
N LEU A 515 4.02 17.48 20.49
CA LEU A 515 3.20 17.70 19.30
C LEU A 515 3.89 17.19 18.02
N TYR A 516 5.18 17.47 17.85
CA TYR A 516 5.92 16.94 16.70
C TYR A 516 6.11 15.43 16.79
N GLU A 517 6.34 14.84 17.98
CA GLU A 517 6.37 13.39 18.16
C GLU A 517 5.04 12.74 17.76
N TYR A 518 3.92 13.33 18.16
CA TYR A 518 2.60 12.90 17.71
C TYR A 518 2.48 12.94 16.18
N CYS A 519 2.81 14.08 15.55
CA CYS A 519 2.73 14.21 14.09
C CYS A 519 3.60 13.18 13.37
N VAL A 520 4.79 12.87 13.88
CA VAL A 520 5.76 12.01 13.18
C VAL A 520 5.55 10.53 13.45
N TYR A 521 5.14 10.15 14.67
CA TYR A 521 5.12 8.75 15.09
C TYR A 521 3.74 8.20 15.40
N GLU A 522 2.80 9.04 15.89
CA GLU A 522 1.54 8.55 16.46
C GLU A 522 0.33 8.83 15.57
N SER A 523 0.40 9.80 14.67
CA SER A 523 -0.74 10.24 13.83
C SER A 523 -1.28 9.19 12.86
N GLY A 524 -0.72 7.99 12.88
CA GLY A 524 -1.11 6.89 12.01
C GLY A 524 -0.80 7.20 10.54
N GLY A 525 0.28 6.68 10.01
CA GLY A 525 0.55 6.78 8.57
C GLY A 525 -0.70 6.38 7.79
N VAL A 526 -1.06 7.13 6.78
CA VAL A 526 -2.17 6.77 5.90
C VAL A 526 -1.86 5.40 5.33
N LEU A 527 -2.70 4.43 5.66
CA LEU A 527 -2.68 3.13 5.01
C LEU A 527 -2.67 3.37 3.51
N PHE A 528 -1.69 2.79 2.86
CA PHE A 528 -1.48 2.91 1.44
C PHE A 528 -2.75 2.54 0.67
N GLN A 529 -3.28 3.46 -0.10
CA GLN A 529 -4.26 3.23 -1.17
C GLN A 529 -3.68 3.61 -2.53
N GLY A 530 -2.39 3.36 -2.74
CA GLY A 530 -1.71 3.69 -3.99
C GLY A 530 -1.21 5.12 -4.08
N ILE A 531 -1.23 5.89 -2.98
CA ILE A 531 -0.73 7.26 -2.94
C ILE A 531 -0.08 7.49 -1.61
N VAL A 532 1.21 7.69 -1.59
CA VAL A 532 1.88 8.27 -0.43
C VAL A 532 1.61 9.77 -0.42
N SER A 533 0.52 10.16 0.22
CA SER A 533 0.55 11.45 0.90
C SER A 533 1.24 11.19 2.23
N PRO A 534 2.46 11.69 2.47
CA PRO A 534 3.02 11.59 3.79
C PRO A 534 2.02 12.26 4.74
N ALA A 535 1.50 11.52 5.71
CA ALA A 535 0.65 12.07 6.76
C ALA A 535 1.40 13.15 7.55
N VAL A 536 2.72 13.18 7.40
CA VAL A 536 3.65 14.06 8.10
C VAL A 536 4.38 14.93 7.10
N SER A 537 4.34 16.24 7.30
CA SER A 537 5.11 17.16 6.47
C SER A 537 6.61 16.98 6.69
N THR A 538 7.39 17.25 5.64
CA THR A 538 8.86 17.37 5.74
C THR A 538 9.27 18.33 6.86
N VAL A 539 8.51 19.42 7.03
CA VAL A 539 8.78 20.46 8.04
C VAL A 539 8.67 19.90 9.45
N SER A 540 7.66 19.09 9.76
CA SER A 540 7.53 18.45 11.09
C SER A 540 8.68 17.49 11.38
N CYS A 541 9.12 16.71 10.40
CA CYS A 541 10.30 15.85 10.55
C CYS A 541 11.57 16.69 10.80
N MET A 542 11.77 17.78 10.07
CA MET A 542 12.92 18.66 10.24
C MET A 542 12.92 19.34 11.61
N ASN A 543 11.78 19.88 12.05
CA ASN A 543 11.67 20.58 13.34
C ASN A 543 11.88 19.60 14.50
N LEU A 544 11.33 18.39 14.43
CA LEU A 544 11.59 17.37 15.45
C LEU A 544 13.07 16.97 15.46
N ALA A 545 13.71 16.85 14.29
CA ALA A 545 15.13 16.57 14.20
C ALA A 545 15.98 17.70 14.82
N ASP A 546 15.61 18.97 14.61
CA ASP A 546 16.26 20.11 15.25
C ASP A 546 16.16 20.05 16.79
N ILE A 547 14.99 19.71 17.31
CA ILE A 547 14.77 19.54 18.75
C ILE A 547 15.62 18.38 19.29
N TYR A 548 15.62 17.23 18.62
CA TYR A 548 16.45 16.11 19.04
C TYR A 548 17.93 16.41 18.99
N TYR A 549 18.39 17.15 17.98
CA TYR A 549 19.78 17.57 17.90
C TYR A 549 20.15 18.51 19.05
N SER A 550 19.32 19.52 19.35
CA SER A 550 19.54 20.48 20.44
C SER A 550 19.54 19.81 21.82
N THR A 551 18.81 18.70 21.99
CA THR A 551 18.75 17.88 23.21
C THR A 551 19.79 16.75 23.26
N GLY A 552 20.73 16.71 22.30
CA GLY A 552 21.84 15.75 22.27
C GLY A 552 21.50 14.38 21.68
N LYS A 553 20.27 14.14 21.19
CA LYS A 553 19.82 12.89 20.58
C LYS A 553 20.19 12.84 19.08
N LYS A 554 21.51 12.87 18.77
CA LYS A 554 22.04 13.06 17.42
C LYS A 554 21.62 11.98 16.42
N ASP A 555 21.59 10.71 16.83
CA ASP A 555 21.23 9.59 15.96
C ASP A 555 19.75 9.69 15.51
N LYS A 556 18.86 10.03 16.45
CA LYS A 556 17.45 10.28 16.13
C LYS A 556 17.26 11.48 15.20
N ALA A 557 18.06 12.52 15.38
CA ALA A 557 18.03 13.68 14.48
C ALA A 557 18.46 13.31 13.06
N LEU A 558 19.56 12.55 12.92
CA LEU A 558 20.02 12.08 11.60
C LEU A 558 19.01 11.18 10.91
N GLU A 559 18.36 10.27 11.63
CA GLU A 559 17.30 9.41 11.12
C GLU A 559 16.12 10.25 10.57
N LEU A 560 15.66 11.23 11.32
CA LEU A 560 14.55 12.08 10.91
C LEU A 560 14.89 12.99 9.74
N TYR A 561 16.09 13.55 9.71
CA TYR A 561 16.54 14.29 8.53
C TYR A 561 16.63 13.40 7.29
N GLY A 562 17.08 12.14 7.43
CA GLY A 562 17.06 11.15 6.35
C GLY A 562 15.63 10.90 5.83
N LYS A 563 14.68 10.68 6.73
CA LYS A 563 13.25 10.54 6.37
C LYS A 563 12.69 11.80 5.69
N ALA A 564 13.04 12.98 6.20
CA ALA A 564 12.63 14.24 5.60
C ALA A 564 13.20 14.42 4.18
N ALA A 565 14.49 14.14 3.99
CA ALA A 565 15.15 14.24 2.68
C ALA A 565 14.53 13.28 1.64
N GLY A 566 14.14 12.08 2.07
CA GLY A 566 13.51 11.08 1.22
C GLY A 566 12.09 11.42 0.77
N ARG A 567 11.40 12.25 1.52
CA ARG A 567 10.02 12.67 1.22
C ARG A 567 9.92 14.02 0.52
N GLU A 568 10.97 14.82 0.58
CA GLU A 568 10.97 16.18 0.04
C GLU A 568 11.31 16.19 -1.45
N LEU A 569 10.47 16.80 -2.25
CA LEU A 569 10.66 16.92 -3.69
C LEU A 569 11.44 18.18 -4.09
N ARG A 570 11.38 19.24 -3.27
CA ARG A 570 11.99 20.52 -3.59
C ARG A 570 13.49 20.49 -3.32
N ASN A 571 14.30 20.63 -4.35
CA ASN A 571 15.76 20.62 -4.26
C ASN A 571 16.33 21.63 -3.26
N TYR A 572 15.74 22.81 -3.17
CA TYR A 572 16.10 23.81 -2.16
C TYR A 572 15.99 23.25 -0.74
N THR A 573 14.83 22.68 -0.38
CA THR A 573 14.58 22.14 0.95
C THR A 573 15.45 20.89 1.22
N ARG A 574 15.61 20.01 0.23
CA ARG A 574 16.54 18.86 0.34
C ARG A 574 17.98 19.31 0.61
N SER A 575 18.43 20.33 -0.10
CA SER A 575 19.77 20.91 0.11
C SER A 575 19.94 21.40 1.54
N GLU A 576 18.94 22.07 2.09
CA GLU A 576 18.96 22.53 3.47
C GLU A 576 19.03 21.37 4.47
N ILE A 577 18.27 20.28 4.23
CA ILE A 577 18.32 19.07 5.05
C ILE A 577 19.73 18.46 5.03
N PHE A 578 20.34 18.29 3.87
CA PHE A 578 21.69 17.73 3.75
C PHE A 578 22.76 18.66 4.36
N TYR A 579 22.57 19.97 4.30
CA TYR A 579 23.42 20.90 5.04
C TYR A 579 23.35 20.67 6.55
N ARG A 580 22.14 20.46 7.13
CA ARG A 580 21.97 20.15 8.56
C ARG A 580 22.60 18.80 8.92
N ILE A 581 22.43 17.78 8.10
CA ILE A 581 23.11 16.48 8.25
C ILE A 581 24.64 16.68 8.26
N ALA A 582 25.17 17.44 7.31
CA ALA A 582 26.62 17.75 7.24
C ALA A 582 27.11 18.48 8.49
N SER A 583 26.30 19.41 9.02
CA SER A 583 26.61 20.14 10.25
C SER A 583 26.68 19.22 11.46
N ILE A 584 25.80 18.24 11.57
CA ILE A 584 25.83 17.23 12.65
C ILE A 584 27.08 16.37 12.54
N TYR A 585 27.41 15.86 11.35
CA TYR A 585 28.63 15.07 11.16
C TYR A 585 29.90 15.88 11.41
N THR A 586 29.90 17.17 11.07
CA THR A 586 31.01 18.06 11.42
C THR A 586 31.17 18.19 12.93
N ALA A 587 30.08 18.39 13.65
CA ALA A 587 30.09 18.50 15.12
C ALA A 587 30.46 17.18 15.83
N THR A 588 30.30 16.05 15.17
CA THR A 588 30.69 14.73 15.70
C THR A 588 32.09 14.30 15.26
N GLY A 589 32.78 15.08 14.41
CA GLY A 589 34.12 14.79 13.90
C GLY A 589 34.18 13.81 12.74
N ASP A 590 33.03 13.38 12.19
CA ASP A 590 32.97 12.54 11.01
C ASP A 590 33.13 13.36 9.73
N LYS A 591 34.38 13.75 9.44
CA LYS A 591 34.73 14.59 8.29
C LYS A 591 34.28 13.97 6.95
N LYS A 592 34.33 12.64 6.80
CA LYS A 592 33.99 11.96 5.56
C LYS A 592 32.50 12.14 5.22
N ASN A 593 31.62 11.81 6.15
CA ASN A 593 30.18 11.93 5.95
C ASN A 593 29.74 13.39 5.95
N ALA A 594 30.41 14.28 6.70
CA ALA A 594 30.19 15.72 6.65
C ALA A 594 30.46 16.28 5.25
N LEU A 595 31.62 15.99 4.67
CA LEU A 595 31.99 16.46 3.33
C LEU A 595 31.03 15.93 2.27
N ARG A 596 30.74 14.62 2.27
CA ARG A 596 29.80 13.98 1.33
C ARG A 596 28.41 14.64 1.38
N SER A 597 27.89 14.89 2.60
CA SER A 597 26.58 15.52 2.77
C SER A 597 26.58 16.98 2.30
N ALA A 598 27.66 17.73 2.57
CA ALA A 598 27.80 19.10 2.09
C ALA A 598 27.92 19.17 0.56
N GLU A 599 28.64 18.24 -0.06
CA GLU A 599 28.75 18.14 -1.53
C GLU A 599 27.38 17.85 -2.15
N TYR A 600 26.63 16.93 -1.56
CA TYR A 600 25.29 16.61 -2.06
C TYR A 600 24.31 17.79 -1.87
N ALA A 601 24.40 18.51 -0.76
CA ALA A 601 23.60 19.74 -0.57
C ALA A 601 23.86 20.78 -1.68
N VAL A 602 25.13 21.01 -2.02
CA VAL A 602 25.52 21.94 -3.11
C VAL A 602 25.09 21.42 -4.48
N LEU A 603 25.15 20.09 -4.70
CA LEU A 603 24.68 19.48 -5.95
C LEU A 603 23.17 19.69 -6.15
N LEU A 604 22.38 19.52 -5.09
CA LEU A 604 20.93 19.72 -5.13
C LEU A 604 20.52 21.18 -5.36
N TYR A 605 21.23 22.12 -4.72
CA TYR A 605 20.96 23.54 -4.85
C TYR A 605 22.27 24.33 -4.72
N PRO A 606 22.89 24.69 -5.85
CA PRO A 606 24.18 25.39 -5.87
C PRO A 606 24.20 26.71 -5.11
N ASP A 607 23.04 27.38 -5.00
CA ASP A 607 22.91 28.66 -4.32
C ASP A 607 22.76 28.56 -2.80
N ASN A 608 22.87 27.37 -2.23
CA ASN A 608 22.96 27.19 -0.78
C ASN A 608 24.33 27.63 -0.27
N ALA A 609 24.48 28.93 -0.01
CA ALA A 609 25.73 29.54 0.43
C ALA A 609 26.29 28.89 1.72
N ARG A 610 25.43 28.45 2.64
CA ARG A 610 25.84 27.77 3.87
C ARG A 610 26.46 26.41 3.59
N ALA A 611 25.86 25.64 2.70
CA ALA A 611 26.39 24.34 2.28
C ALA A 611 27.69 24.49 1.51
N ALA A 612 27.79 25.46 0.61
CA ALA A 612 29.01 25.76 -0.14
C ALA A 612 30.19 26.14 0.79
N LEU A 613 29.93 27.02 1.75
CA LEU A 613 30.94 27.42 2.74
C LEU A 613 31.39 26.25 3.63
N LEU A 614 30.45 25.40 4.05
CA LEU A 614 30.76 24.21 4.84
C LEU A 614 31.60 23.21 4.05
N LYS A 615 31.23 22.94 2.78
CA LYS A 615 32.01 22.10 1.86
C LYS A 615 33.44 22.60 1.73
N GLU A 616 33.63 23.90 1.48
CA GLU A 616 34.97 24.51 1.36
C GLU A 616 35.81 24.30 2.63
N LYS A 617 35.25 24.56 3.80
CA LYS A 617 35.91 24.33 5.09
C LYS A 617 36.29 22.87 5.35
N LEU A 618 35.52 21.94 4.85
CA LEU A 618 35.78 20.50 5.05
C LEU A 618 36.76 19.92 4.02
N SER A 619 36.94 20.59 2.89
CA SER A 619 37.87 20.20 1.81
C SER A 619 39.32 20.56 2.12
N HIS A 620 39.55 21.47 3.05
CA HIS A 620 40.85 21.85 3.63
C HIS A 620 41.02 21.27 5.02
#